data_68b54d82d73bbc7f599e5ecd50c15fcc
#
_entry.id   68b54d82d73bbc7f599e5ecd50c15fcc
#
_cell.length_a   1.000
_cell.length_b   1.000
_cell.length_c   1.000
_cell.angle_alpha   90.00
_cell.angle_beta   90.00
_cell.angle_gamma   90.00
#
_symmetry.space_group_name_H-M   'P 1'
#
loop_
_entity.id
_entity.type
_entity.pdbx_description
1 polymer ?
#
loop_
_entity_poly.entity_id
_entity_poly.type
_entity_poly.pdbx_seq_one_letter_code
_entity_poly.pdbx_strand_id
1 'polypeptide(L)'
;DTAKQVNSGNTNFTKEYRELSEKYLELLPYGPDDPFAYGYNDACTAFARGESAMYPIGSYATPQILSVNPDLNIDSFVMPASDNKEDRTLNSGIDLGFCVTADCKNKEAAYEVLDFLLADENIQKYIDDQNAVPCKAGEFKLSPMLDGMLEFIEAGNMTDYQDHYYPSEMAVDAQLQTFLIQQDVDAFLKKFDTDWQRYNRDIIRLVQAYEKEHKNV
;
A
#
# COMPACT_ATOMS: atom_id res chain seq x y z
N ASP A 1 -2.11 -9.10 -11.07
CA ASP A 1 -2.84 -9.36 -9.80
C ASP A 1 -2.57 -10.80 -9.35
N THR A 2 -1.63 -10.96 -8.41
CA THR A 2 -1.18 -12.26 -7.89
C THR A 2 -2.33 -13.00 -7.19
N ALA A 3 -3.11 -12.30 -6.36
CA ALA A 3 -4.23 -12.87 -5.62
C ALA A 3 -5.25 -13.53 -6.56
N LYS A 4 -5.58 -12.87 -7.67
CA LYS A 4 -6.48 -13.41 -8.70
C LYS A 4 -5.90 -14.68 -9.33
N GLN A 5 -4.63 -14.68 -9.70
CA GLN A 5 -3.98 -15.85 -10.32
C GLN A 5 -3.90 -17.03 -9.34
N VAL A 6 -3.65 -16.75 -8.05
CA VAL A 6 -3.66 -17.79 -7.00
C VAL A 6 -5.07 -18.35 -6.79
N ASN A 7 -6.09 -17.51 -6.76
CA ASN A 7 -7.48 -17.95 -6.63
C ASN A 7 -7.96 -18.79 -7.83
N SER A 8 -7.48 -18.47 -9.04
CA SER A 8 -7.71 -19.27 -10.25
C SER A 8 -6.93 -20.59 -10.28
N GLY A 9 -5.98 -20.79 -9.36
CA GLY A 9 -5.12 -21.97 -9.32
C GLY A 9 -4.00 -21.99 -10.35
N ASN A 10 -3.70 -20.84 -10.96
CA ASN A 10 -2.67 -20.72 -11.99
C ASN A 10 -1.25 -20.60 -11.40
N THR A 11 -1.15 -20.17 -10.15
CA THR A 11 0.12 -19.99 -9.42
C THR A 11 -0.10 -20.10 -7.91
N ASN A 12 0.95 -19.82 -7.11
CA ASN A 12 0.93 -19.74 -5.66
C ASN A 12 1.90 -18.66 -5.16
N PHE A 13 1.76 -18.22 -3.92
CA PHE A 13 2.62 -17.19 -3.34
C PHE A 13 4.05 -17.67 -3.13
N THR A 14 4.26 -18.96 -2.86
CA THR A 14 5.61 -19.54 -2.76
C THR A 14 6.43 -19.26 -4.02
N LYS A 15 5.80 -19.31 -5.20
CA LYS A 15 6.47 -19.02 -6.47
C LYS A 15 6.61 -17.52 -6.70
N GLU A 16 5.52 -16.77 -6.55
CA GLU A 16 5.46 -15.37 -6.96
C GLU A 16 6.17 -14.41 -5.98
N TYR A 17 6.23 -14.76 -4.69
CA TYR A 17 6.80 -13.90 -3.65
C TYR A 17 8.20 -14.31 -3.21
N ARG A 18 8.77 -15.37 -3.76
CA ARG A 18 10.10 -15.86 -3.37
C ARG A 18 11.18 -14.81 -3.56
N GLU A 19 11.33 -14.33 -4.78
CA GLU A 19 12.34 -13.31 -5.10
C GLU A 19 12.16 -12.04 -4.29
N LEU A 20 10.90 -11.59 -4.12
CA LEU A 20 10.56 -10.44 -3.29
C LEU A 20 10.98 -10.67 -1.82
N SER A 21 10.70 -11.86 -1.28
CA SER A 21 11.05 -12.20 0.10
C SER A 21 12.56 -12.24 0.32
N GLU A 22 13.30 -12.80 -0.63
CA GLU A 22 14.76 -12.84 -0.61
C GLU A 22 15.36 -11.43 -0.66
N LYS A 23 14.90 -10.58 -1.59
CA LYS A 23 15.30 -9.17 -1.69
C LYS A 23 14.96 -8.37 -0.43
N TYR A 24 13.83 -8.67 0.21
CA TYR A 24 13.44 -7.99 1.44
C TYR A 24 14.44 -8.26 2.57
N LEU A 25 14.96 -9.49 2.67
CA LEU A 25 16.01 -9.83 3.63
C LEU A 25 17.34 -9.12 3.31
N GLU A 26 17.65 -8.87 2.04
CA GLU A 26 18.85 -8.13 1.64
C GLU A 26 18.82 -6.66 2.11
N LEU A 27 17.64 -6.11 2.41
CA LEU A 27 17.51 -4.75 2.92
C LEU A 27 17.80 -4.64 4.43
N LEU A 28 17.68 -5.73 5.19
CA LEU A 28 17.84 -5.71 6.65
C LEU A 28 19.18 -5.11 7.12
N PRO A 29 20.34 -5.38 6.47
CA PRO A 29 21.61 -4.83 6.88
C PRO A 29 21.73 -3.30 6.73
N TYR A 30 20.80 -2.67 6.01
CA TYR A 30 20.74 -1.21 5.79
C TYR A 30 19.79 -0.51 6.77
N GLY A 31 19.06 -1.28 7.56
CA GLY A 31 18.19 -0.78 8.61
C GLY A 31 18.87 -0.72 9.98
N PRO A 32 18.13 -0.37 11.02
CA PRO A 32 18.62 -0.41 12.40
C PRO A 32 18.87 -1.87 12.87
N ASP A 33 19.77 -2.02 13.86
CA ASP A 33 20.11 -3.34 14.44
C ASP A 33 18.86 -4.09 14.97
N ASP A 34 17.91 -3.35 15.54
CA ASP A 34 16.60 -3.86 15.91
C ASP A 34 15.51 -3.18 15.06
N PRO A 35 15.01 -3.87 14.02
CA PRO A 35 13.98 -3.31 13.13
C PRO A 35 12.63 -3.06 13.85
N PHE A 36 12.44 -3.59 15.06
CA PHE A 36 11.23 -3.41 15.87
C PHE A 36 11.36 -2.36 16.96
N ALA A 37 12.54 -1.73 17.09
CA ALA A 37 12.78 -0.67 18.08
C ALA A 37 12.03 0.63 17.77
N TYR A 38 11.63 0.83 16.50
CA TYR A 38 11.00 2.05 16.04
C TYR A 38 9.53 1.82 15.73
N GLY A 39 8.65 2.56 16.41
CA GLY A 39 7.29 2.78 15.96
C GLY A 39 7.23 3.80 14.83
N TYR A 40 6.04 4.02 14.25
CA TYR A 40 5.84 4.96 13.15
C TYR A 40 6.40 6.37 13.46
N ASN A 41 6.05 6.93 14.62
CA ASN A 41 6.50 8.27 15.02
C ASN A 41 8.02 8.34 15.27
N ASP A 42 8.59 7.27 15.81
CA ASP A 42 10.04 7.21 16.08
C ASP A 42 10.82 7.14 14.75
N ALA A 43 10.35 6.36 13.80
CA ALA A 43 10.96 6.25 12.47
C ALA A 43 10.85 7.57 11.68
N CYS A 44 9.69 8.24 11.71
CA CYS A 44 9.55 9.58 11.13
C CYS A 44 10.51 10.58 11.79
N THR A 45 10.68 10.50 13.12
CA THR A 45 11.59 11.37 13.87
C THR A 45 13.05 11.11 13.50
N ALA A 46 13.46 9.84 13.41
CA ALA A 46 14.82 9.45 13.00
C ALA A 46 15.14 9.96 11.58
N PHE A 47 14.23 9.79 10.63
CA PHE A 47 14.38 10.33 9.29
C PHE A 47 14.47 11.86 9.29
N ALA A 48 13.58 12.55 10.02
CA ALA A 48 13.58 14.00 10.13
C ALA A 48 14.88 14.58 10.70
N ARG A 49 15.58 13.80 11.53
CA ARG A 49 16.91 14.15 12.10
C ARG A 49 18.09 13.81 11.19
N GLY A 50 17.82 13.20 10.03
CA GLY A 50 18.86 12.80 9.09
C GLY A 50 19.63 11.54 9.52
N GLU A 51 19.07 10.70 10.37
CA GLU A 51 19.64 9.41 10.77
C GLU A 51 19.55 8.38 9.63
N SER A 52 18.69 8.62 8.65
CA SER A 52 18.56 7.83 7.42
C SER A 52 18.46 8.75 6.21
N ALA A 53 19.11 8.37 5.10
CA ALA A 53 19.02 9.09 3.83
C ALA A 53 17.76 8.75 3.02
N MET A 54 17.16 7.58 3.27
CA MET A 54 15.95 7.10 2.59
C MET A 54 15.01 6.47 3.63
N TYR A 55 13.72 6.62 3.40
CA TYR A 55 12.68 6.04 4.24
C TYR A 55 11.57 5.47 3.35
N PRO A 56 11.46 4.13 3.21
CA PRO A 56 10.42 3.49 2.43
C PRO A 56 9.09 3.56 3.18
N ILE A 57 8.31 4.59 2.87
CA ILE A 57 7.00 4.87 3.50
C ILE A 57 6.08 5.56 2.49
N GLY A 58 4.80 5.63 2.75
CA GLY A 58 3.86 6.40 1.95
C GLY A 58 3.99 7.91 2.18
N SER A 59 3.57 8.72 1.20
CA SER A 59 3.61 10.19 1.26
C SER A 59 2.87 10.78 2.47
N TYR A 60 1.91 10.05 3.03
CA TYR A 60 1.18 10.40 4.26
C TYR A 60 2.09 10.60 5.48
N ALA A 61 3.34 10.13 5.46
CA ALA A 61 4.29 10.34 6.54
C ALA A 61 4.90 11.76 6.54
N THR A 62 4.81 12.49 5.42
CA THR A 62 5.39 13.81 5.26
C THR A 62 4.97 14.81 6.34
N PRO A 63 3.68 14.95 6.70
CA PRO A 63 3.28 15.87 7.77
C PRO A 63 3.94 15.54 9.10
N GLN A 64 4.05 14.25 9.47
CA GLN A 64 4.70 13.83 10.71
C GLN A 64 6.20 14.13 10.69
N ILE A 65 6.88 13.90 9.56
CA ILE A 65 8.31 14.22 9.39
C ILE A 65 8.54 15.72 9.52
N LEU A 66 7.77 16.54 8.80
CA LEU A 66 7.89 17.99 8.82
C LEU A 66 7.46 18.62 10.15
N SER A 67 6.64 17.94 10.96
CA SER A 67 6.34 18.40 12.32
C SER A 67 7.57 18.38 13.24
N VAL A 68 8.56 17.52 12.94
CA VAL A 68 9.82 17.40 13.67
C VAL A 68 10.88 18.34 13.10
N ASN A 69 10.97 18.43 11.78
CA ASN A 69 11.92 19.30 11.08
C ASN A 69 11.23 20.00 9.89
N PRO A 70 10.67 21.20 10.11
CA PRO A 70 9.93 21.93 9.08
C PRO A 70 10.77 22.36 7.88
N ASP A 71 12.08 22.49 8.05
CA ASP A 71 13.02 22.94 7.03
C ASP A 71 13.66 21.77 6.26
N LEU A 72 13.24 20.54 6.52
CA LEU A 72 13.79 19.37 5.85
C LEU A 72 13.38 19.37 4.37
N ASN A 73 14.36 19.34 3.49
CA ASN A 73 14.12 19.16 2.06
C ASN A 73 13.91 17.67 1.76
N ILE A 74 12.69 17.31 1.39
CA ILE A 74 12.27 15.93 1.10
C ILE A 74 11.89 15.86 -0.37
N ASP A 75 12.31 14.80 -1.02
CA ASP A 75 11.87 14.40 -2.34
C ASP A 75 11.37 12.96 -2.31
N SER A 76 10.59 12.56 -3.30
CA SER A 76 10.04 11.21 -3.38
C SER A 76 10.40 10.53 -4.70
N PHE A 77 10.42 9.22 -4.68
CA PHE A 77 10.57 8.42 -5.89
C PHE A 77 9.88 7.06 -5.72
N VAL A 78 9.46 6.47 -6.84
CA VAL A 78 8.89 5.12 -6.84
C VAL A 78 10.00 4.11 -6.54
N MET A 79 9.77 3.27 -5.52
CA MET A 79 10.74 2.26 -5.10
C MET A 79 11.10 1.33 -6.27
N PRO A 80 12.38 1.18 -6.63
CA PRO A 80 12.81 0.27 -7.69
C PRO A 80 12.73 -1.18 -7.20
N ALA A 81 11.71 -1.91 -7.62
CA ALA A 81 11.53 -3.31 -7.23
C ALA A 81 12.46 -4.27 -8.01
N SER A 82 12.93 -3.86 -9.19
CA SER A 82 13.85 -4.63 -10.04
C SER A 82 14.76 -3.71 -10.85
N ASP A 83 15.75 -4.29 -11.54
CA ASP A 83 16.64 -3.57 -12.48
C ASP A 83 15.91 -3.16 -13.76
N ASN A 84 14.76 -3.77 -14.06
CA ASN A 84 13.94 -3.43 -15.20
C ASN A 84 13.05 -2.23 -14.89
N LYS A 85 13.20 -1.15 -15.67
CA LYS A 85 12.40 0.07 -15.49
C LYS A 85 10.90 -0.15 -15.74
N GLU A 86 10.54 -1.12 -16.56
CA GLU A 86 9.14 -1.45 -16.87
C GLU A 86 8.41 -2.06 -15.67
N ASP A 87 9.14 -2.63 -14.71
CA ASP A 87 8.56 -3.20 -13.49
C ASP A 87 8.26 -2.14 -12.42
N ARG A 88 8.68 -0.89 -12.65
CA ARG A 88 8.42 0.21 -11.71
C ARG A 88 6.96 0.62 -11.81
N THR A 89 6.25 0.45 -10.71
CA THR A 89 4.83 0.80 -10.60
C THR A 89 4.61 1.51 -9.29
N LEU A 90 3.91 2.63 -9.30
CA LEU A 90 3.55 3.35 -8.09
C LEU A 90 2.50 2.54 -7.33
N ASN A 91 2.80 2.19 -6.09
CA ASN A 91 1.80 1.62 -5.18
C ASN A 91 0.94 2.75 -4.63
N SER A 92 -0.31 2.82 -5.07
CA SER A 92 -1.26 3.86 -4.70
C SER A 92 -2.69 3.33 -4.82
N GLY A 93 -3.50 3.59 -3.84
CA GLY A 93 -4.90 3.17 -3.80
C GLY A 93 -5.75 4.19 -3.05
N ILE A 94 -7.02 3.86 -2.81
CA ILE A 94 -7.93 4.66 -2.01
C ILE A 94 -7.51 4.53 -0.53
N ASP A 95 -7.02 5.62 0.04
CA ASP A 95 -6.62 5.69 1.44
C ASP A 95 -7.82 5.96 2.36
N LEU A 96 -8.66 6.93 2.00
CA LEU A 96 -9.79 7.36 2.80
C LEU A 96 -11.11 7.27 2.02
N GLY A 97 -12.08 6.54 2.55
CA GLY A 97 -13.42 6.43 1.99
C GLY A 97 -14.49 6.88 2.97
N PHE A 98 -15.47 7.63 2.47
CA PHE A 98 -16.64 8.04 3.26
C PHE A 98 -17.86 7.19 2.89
N CYS A 99 -18.59 6.72 3.90
CA CYS A 99 -19.79 5.93 3.70
C CYS A 99 -20.98 6.54 4.45
N VAL A 100 -22.14 6.57 3.78
CA VAL A 100 -23.41 6.84 4.44
C VAL A 100 -24.08 5.51 4.73
N THR A 101 -24.37 5.23 6.01
CA THR A 101 -24.97 3.96 6.40
C THR A 101 -26.39 3.82 5.82
N ALA A 102 -26.80 2.57 5.52
CA ALA A 102 -28.11 2.27 4.97
C ALA A 102 -29.24 2.78 5.88
N ASP A 103 -29.05 2.71 7.20
CA ASP A 103 -30.03 3.10 8.22
C ASP A 103 -29.92 4.58 8.63
N CYS A 104 -29.13 5.38 7.93
CA CYS A 104 -29.04 6.82 8.19
C CYS A 104 -30.42 7.47 8.08
N LYS A 105 -30.87 8.10 9.17
CA LYS A 105 -32.21 8.72 9.25
C LYS A 105 -32.31 10.05 8.48
N ASN A 106 -31.17 10.71 8.29
CA ASN A 106 -31.09 11.98 7.54
C ASN A 106 -30.01 11.90 6.47
N LYS A 107 -30.32 11.16 5.39
CA LYS A 107 -29.39 10.97 4.26
C LYS A 107 -29.08 12.26 3.53
N GLU A 108 -30.05 13.16 3.45
CA GLU A 108 -29.89 14.45 2.77
C GLU A 108 -28.80 15.29 3.45
N ALA A 109 -28.89 15.46 4.77
CA ALA A 109 -27.84 16.16 5.50
C ALA A 109 -26.48 15.43 5.45
N ALA A 110 -26.47 14.09 5.41
CA ALA A 110 -25.23 13.34 5.24
C ALA A 110 -24.58 13.60 3.87
N TYR A 111 -25.36 13.67 2.80
CA TYR A 111 -24.86 14.03 1.47
C TYR A 111 -24.39 15.47 1.40
N GLU A 112 -25.08 16.42 2.05
CA GLU A 112 -24.61 17.82 2.15
C GLU A 112 -23.21 17.90 2.80
N VAL A 113 -22.96 17.08 3.84
CA VAL A 113 -21.64 16.99 4.46
C VAL A 113 -20.60 16.42 3.48
N LEU A 114 -20.96 15.37 2.73
CA LEU A 114 -20.07 14.80 1.72
C LEU A 114 -19.77 15.79 0.61
N ASP A 115 -20.77 16.51 0.11
CA ASP A 115 -20.60 17.54 -0.91
C ASP A 115 -19.66 18.66 -0.44
N PHE A 116 -19.79 19.05 0.83
CA PHE A 116 -18.86 20.00 1.46
C PHE A 116 -17.44 19.46 1.52
N LEU A 117 -17.26 18.23 2.00
CA LEU A 117 -15.93 17.61 2.11
C LEU A 117 -15.28 17.40 0.72
N LEU A 118 -16.09 17.09 -0.29
CA LEU A 118 -15.64 16.85 -1.67
C LEU A 118 -15.63 18.11 -2.55
N ALA A 119 -15.89 19.28 -1.99
CA ALA A 119 -15.69 20.54 -2.71
C ALA A 119 -14.20 20.75 -3.04
N ASP A 120 -13.89 21.26 -4.24
CA ASP A 120 -12.51 21.35 -4.75
C ASP A 120 -11.59 22.10 -3.80
N GLU A 121 -12.08 23.18 -3.17
CA GLU A 121 -11.31 23.95 -2.19
C GLU A 121 -10.95 23.14 -0.92
N ASN A 122 -11.82 22.23 -0.49
CA ASN A 122 -11.58 21.40 0.67
C ASN A 122 -10.67 20.20 0.33
N ILE A 123 -10.84 19.64 -0.86
CA ILE A 123 -9.91 18.62 -1.38
C ILE A 123 -8.51 19.23 -1.51
N GLN A 124 -8.37 20.45 -2.07
CA GLN A 124 -7.06 21.09 -2.19
C GLN A 124 -6.40 21.27 -0.84
N LYS A 125 -7.14 21.74 0.18
CA LYS A 125 -6.60 21.87 1.55
C LYS A 125 -6.16 20.54 2.12
N TYR A 126 -6.95 19.48 1.89
CA TYR A 126 -6.61 18.14 2.37
C TYR A 126 -5.34 17.60 1.73
N ILE A 127 -5.22 17.67 0.39
CA ILE A 127 -4.04 17.17 -0.31
C ILE A 127 -2.78 18.00 -0.02
N ASP A 128 -2.93 19.31 0.23
CA ASP A 128 -1.82 20.16 0.66
C ASP A 128 -1.32 19.74 2.06
N ASP A 129 -2.25 19.46 2.98
CA ASP A 129 -1.93 19.08 4.35
C ASP A 129 -1.35 17.66 4.44
N GLN A 130 -1.94 16.71 3.70
CA GLN A 130 -1.55 15.30 3.75
C GLN A 130 -0.49 14.90 2.72
N ASN A 131 -0.09 15.83 1.85
CA ASN A 131 0.82 15.54 0.73
C ASN A 131 0.31 14.38 -0.14
N ALA A 132 -0.97 14.42 -0.45
CA ALA A 132 -1.71 13.35 -1.12
C ALA A 132 -2.06 13.69 -2.57
N VAL A 133 -2.52 12.68 -3.32
CA VAL A 133 -3.07 12.84 -4.68
C VAL A 133 -4.59 12.77 -4.60
N PRO A 134 -5.33 13.71 -5.23
CA PRO A 134 -6.79 13.67 -5.21
C PRO A 134 -7.34 12.50 -6.05
N CYS A 135 -8.37 11.83 -5.55
CA CYS A 135 -9.12 10.82 -6.32
C CYS A 135 -10.26 11.44 -7.15
N LYS A 136 -10.53 12.74 -7.00
CA LYS A 136 -11.52 13.49 -7.79
C LYS A 136 -10.87 14.07 -9.04
N ALA A 137 -11.52 13.92 -10.19
CA ALA A 137 -11.11 14.61 -11.41
C ALA A 137 -11.25 16.13 -11.26
N GLY A 138 -10.23 16.88 -11.65
CA GLY A 138 -10.18 18.34 -11.54
C GLY A 138 -8.77 18.88 -11.71
N GLU A 139 -8.63 20.19 -11.66
CA GLU A 139 -7.33 20.87 -11.68
C GLU A 139 -6.89 21.13 -10.23
N PHE A 140 -6.02 20.27 -9.72
CA PHE A 140 -5.45 20.38 -8.39
C PHE A 140 -3.94 20.62 -8.47
N LYS A 141 -3.43 21.46 -7.56
CA LYS A 141 -1.99 21.69 -7.43
C LYS A 141 -1.43 20.61 -6.51
N LEU A 142 -0.53 19.79 -7.02
CA LEU A 142 0.17 18.81 -6.22
C LEU A 142 1.41 19.39 -5.55
N SER A 143 1.80 18.80 -4.42
CA SER A 143 3.03 19.17 -3.74
C SER A 143 4.26 18.84 -4.58
N PRO A 144 5.29 19.71 -4.66
CA PRO A 144 6.55 19.38 -5.32
C PRO A 144 7.26 18.13 -4.76
N MET A 145 6.97 17.76 -3.51
CA MET A 145 7.48 16.52 -2.92
C MET A 145 7.00 15.26 -3.63
N LEU A 146 5.96 15.36 -4.48
CA LEU A 146 5.43 14.26 -5.28
C LEU A 146 6.03 14.20 -6.69
N ASP A 147 6.94 15.12 -7.05
CA ASP A 147 7.46 15.24 -8.43
C ASP A 147 8.05 13.92 -8.95
N GLY A 148 8.78 13.18 -8.12
CA GLY A 148 9.32 11.88 -8.49
C GLY A 148 8.29 10.76 -8.71
N MET A 149 7.01 11.02 -8.44
CA MET A 149 5.88 10.10 -8.65
C MET A 149 4.95 10.56 -9.78
N LEU A 150 5.05 11.83 -10.22
CA LEU A 150 4.08 12.41 -11.17
C LEU A 150 4.03 11.65 -12.50
N GLU A 151 5.16 11.24 -13.05
CA GLU A 151 5.20 10.50 -14.32
C GLU A 151 4.38 9.20 -14.25
N PHE A 152 4.36 8.52 -13.10
CA PHE A 152 3.59 7.29 -12.87
C PHE A 152 2.11 7.59 -12.73
N ILE A 153 1.76 8.67 -12.05
CA ILE A 153 0.38 9.13 -11.86
C ILE A 153 -0.23 9.52 -13.21
N GLU A 154 0.47 10.34 -14.00
CA GLU A 154 0.02 10.82 -15.30
C GLU A 154 -0.08 9.68 -16.33
N ALA A 155 0.82 8.71 -16.27
CA ALA A 155 0.80 7.52 -17.13
C ALA A 155 -0.27 6.49 -16.69
N GLY A 156 -0.88 6.65 -15.50
CA GLY A 156 -1.75 5.63 -14.91
C GLY A 156 -1.01 4.34 -14.53
N ASN A 157 0.31 4.42 -14.40
CA ASN A 157 1.15 3.27 -14.03
C ASN A 157 1.15 3.09 -12.50
N MET A 158 -0.01 2.70 -11.99
CA MET A 158 -0.27 2.52 -10.57
C MET A 158 -0.85 1.13 -10.29
N THR A 159 -0.60 0.62 -9.11
CA THR A 159 -1.21 -0.61 -8.60
C THR A 159 -1.81 -0.36 -7.22
N ASP A 160 -2.91 -1.03 -6.92
CA ASP A 160 -3.56 -0.95 -5.62
C ASP A 160 -2.74 -1.69 -4.55
N TYR A 161 -2.99 -1.37 -3.30
CA TYR A 161 -2.38 -2.03 -2.15
C TYR A 161 -2.77 -3.50 -2.10
N GLN A 162 -1.77 -4.39 -2.03
CA GLN A 162 -2.01 -5.84 -2.03
C GLN A 162 -2.68 -6.32 -0.74
N ASP A 163 -2.49 -5.62 0.36
CA ASP A 163 -3.13 -5.90 1.65
C ASP A 163 -4.66 -5.77 1.62
N HIS A 164 -5.22 -4.98 0.69
CA HIS A 164 -6.67 -4.94 0.46
C HIS A 164 -7.26 -6.29 0.03
N TYR A 165 -6.43 -7.20 -0.50
CA TYR A 165 -6.85 -8.53 -0.92
C TYR A 165 -6.61 -9.60 0.13
N TYR A 166 -5.89 -9.27 1.21
CA TYR A 166 -5.56 -10.24 2.25
C TYR A 166 -6.70 -10.35 3.27
N PRO A 167 -7.20 -11.56 3.57
CA PRO A 167 -8.13 -11.74 4.67
C PRO A 167 -7.51 -11.27 5.99
N SER A 168 -8.27 -10.51 6.77
CA SER A 168 -7.79 -9.99 8.06
C SER A 168 -7.33 -11.08 9.01
N GLU A 169 -7.93 -12.28 8.91
CA GLU A 169 -7.59 -13.46 9.69
C GLU A 169 -6.19 -14.01 9.40
N MET A 170 -5.60 -13.66 8.26
CA MET A 170 -4.21 -14.04 7.94
C MET A 170 -3.21 -13.34 8.85
N ALA A 171 -3.54 -12.20 9.43
CA ALA A 171 -2.65 -11.39 10.24
C ALA A 171 -1.26 -11.22 9.57
N VAL A 172 -1.25 -10.73 8.34
CA VAL A 172 -0.06 -10.67 7.48
C VAL A 172 1.07 -9.89 8.14
N ASP A 173 0.75 -8.81 8.85
CA ASP A 173 1.75 -8.02 9.60
C ASP A 173 2.54 -8.89 10.61
N ALA A 174 1.83 -9.73 11.37
CA ALA A 174 2.48 -10.64 12.32
C ALA A 174 3.28 -11.74 11.63
N GLN A 175 2.87 -12.18 10.44
CA GLN A 175 3.63 -13.12 9.62
C GLN A 175 4.92 -12.48 9.10
N LEU A 176 4.87 -11.22 8.63
CA LEU A 176 6.04 -10.47 8.20
C LEU A 176 7.01 -10.22 9.35
N GLN A 177 6.52 -9.82 10.53
CA GLN A 177 7.37 -9.67 11.71
C GLN A 177 8.09 -10.99 12.07
N THR A 178 7.35 -12.09 12.06
CA THR A 178 7.93 -13.43 12.31
C THR A 178 8.98 -13.77 11.26
N PHE A 179 8.70 -13.48 9.99
CA PHE A 179 9.62 -13.69 8.88
C PHE A 179 10.92 -12.90 9.05
N LEU A 180 10.84 -11.62 9.42
CA LEU A 180 12.02 -10.78 9.66
C LEU A 180 12.90 -11.30 10.81
N ILE A 181 12.27 -11.87 11.85
CA ILE A 181 13.00 -12.47 12.97
C ILE A 181 13.67 -13.79 12.57
N GLN A 182 12.93 -14.67 11.89
CA GLN A 182 13.37 -16.01 11.56
C GLN A 182 14.24 -16.07 10.30
N GLN A 183 14.03 -15.15 9.38
CA GLN A 183 14.69 -15.07 8.07
C GLN A 183 14.57 -16.37 7.25
N ASP A 184 13.49 -17.12 7.46
CA ASP A 184 13.19 -18.37 6.77
C ASP A 184 12.12 -18.14 5.71
N VAL A 185 12.59 -17.94 4.46
CA VAL A 185 11.74 -17.68 3.29
C VAL A 185 10.78 -18.86 3.03
N ASP A 186 11.25 -20.10 3.16
CA ASP A 186 10.44 -21.28 2.87
C ASP A 186 9.31 -21.45 3.89
N ALA A 187 9.62 -21.29 5.18
CA ALA A 187 8.63 -21.35 6.24
C ALA A 187 7.57 -20.24 6.09
N PHE A 188 8.01 -19.01 5.81
CA PHE A 188 7.12 -17.87 5.59
C PHE A 188 6.17 -18.11 4.43
N LEU A 189 6.69 -18.43 3.25
CA LEU A 189 5.88 -18.58 2.04
C LEU A 189 4.93 -19.77 2.13
N LYS A 190 5.37 -20.88 2.72
CA LYS A 190 4.52 -22.06 2.97
C LYS A 190 3.36 -21.72 3.91
N LYS A 191 3.63 -20.94 4.96
CA LYS A 191 2.59 -20.48 5.87
C LYS A 191 1.62 -19.55 5.16
N PHE A 192 2.11 -18.61 4.35
CA PHE A 192 1.32 -17.66 3.60
C PHE A 192 0.36 -18.38 2.64
N ASP A 193 0.84 -19.32 1.83
CA ASP A 193 0.01 -20.14 0.96
C ASP A 193 -1.04 -20.95 1.75
N THR A 194 -0.63 -21.55 2.88
CA THR A 194 -1.54 -22.34 3.71
C THR A 194 -2.69 -21.49 4.27
N ASP A 195 -2.35 -20.32 4.81
CA ASP A 195 -3.34 -19.42 5.38
C ASP A 195 -4.24 -18.82 4.30
N TRP A 196 -3.69 -18.46 3.13
CA TRP A 196 -4.48 -18.03 2.00
C TRP A 196 -5.52 -19.07 1.59
N GLN A 197 -5.12 -20.33 1.39
CA GLN A 197 -6.02 -21.43 1.04
C GLN A 197 -7.09 -21.66 2.10
N ARG A 198 -6.74 -21.47 3.37
CA ARG A 198 -7.66 -21.62 4.50
C ARG A 198 -8.72 -20.53 4.54
N TYR A 199 -8.30 -19.27 4.47
CA TYR A 199 -9.19 -18.13 4.71
C TYR A 199 -9.91 -17.66 3.45
N ASN A 200 -9.37 -17.92 2.27
CA ASN A 200 -10.01 -17.62 0.98
C ASN A 200 -10.73 -18.82 0.35
N ARG A 201 -10.88 -19.93 1.04
CA ARG A 201 -11.42 -21.18 0.48
C ARG A 201 -12.70 -20.99 -0.33
N ASP A 202 -13.65 -20.21 0.17
CA ASP A 202 -14.94 -20.03 -0.48
C ASP A 202 -14.84 -19.13 -1.71
N ILE A 203 -14.01 -18.08 -1.64
CA ILE A 203 -13.70 -17.21 -2.80
C ILE A 203 -12.99 -18.02 -3.89
N ILE A 204 -11.99 -18.81 -3.54
CA ILE A 204 -11.27 -19.70 -4.47
C ILE A 204 -12.24 -20.63 -5.19
N ARG A 205 -13.15 -21.27 -4.47
CA ARG A 205 -14.18 -22.15 -5.06
C ARG A 205 -15.09 -21.41 -6.03
N LEU A 206 -15.54 -20.21 -5.67
CA LEU A 206 -16.39 -19.38 -6.52
C LEU A 206 -15.65 -18.96 -7.81
N VAL A 207 -14.41 -18.49 -7.70
CA VAL A 207 -13.59 -18.07 -8.85
C VAL A 207 -13.36 -19.25 -9.79
N GLN A 208 -12.95 -20.40 -9.26
CA GLN A 208 -12.69 -21.59 -10.07
C GLN A 208 -13.96 -22.16 -10.73
N ALA A 209 -15.10 -22.10 -10.03
CA ALA A 209 -16.39 -22.49 -10.61
C ALA A 209 -16.78 -21.56 -11.77
N TYR A 210 -16.68 -20.24 -11.55
CA TYR A 210 -16.97 -19.24 -12.58
C TYR A 210 -16.09 -19.42 -13.83
N GLU A 211 -14.78 -19.58 -13.65
CA GLU A 211 -13.86 -19.78 -14.77
C GLU A 211 -14.13 -21.08 -15.54
N LYS A 212 -14.51 -22.15 -14.83
CA LYS A 212 -14.86 -23.42 -15.46
C LYS A 212 -16.10 -23.30 -16.34
N GLU A 213 -17.08 -22.53 -15.91
CA GLU A 213 -18.32 -22.29 -16.68
C GLU A 213 -18.07 -21.39 -17.89
N HIS A 214 -17.11 -20.45 -17.82
CA HIS A 214 -16.86 -19.44 -18.86
C HIS A 214 -15.63 -19.70 -19.73
N LYS A 215 -14.84 -20.75 -19.47
CA LYS A 215 -13.71 -21.17 -20.33
C LYS A 215 -14.12 -21.74 -21.68
N ASN A 216 -15.42 -21.93 -21.95
CA ASN A 216 -15.97 -22.50 -23.20
C ASN A 216 -16.72 -21.46 -24.06
N VAL A 217 -16.49 -20.18 -23.84
CA VAL A 217 -17.05 -19.11 -24.69
C VAL A 217 -15.95 -18.40 -25.47
#